data_a22ac668c75a7d776b8c44098394c6fe
#
_entry.id   a22ac668c75a7d776b8c44098394c6fe
#
_cell.length_a   1.000
_cell.length_b   1.000
_cell.length_c   1.000
_cell.angle_alpha   90.00
_cell.angle_beta   90.00
_cell.angle_gamma   90.00
#
_symmetry.space_group_name_H-M   'P 1'
#
loop_
_entity.id
_entity.type
_entity.pdbx_description
1 polymer ?
#
loop_
_entity_poly.entity_id
_entity_poly.type
_entity_poly.pdbx_seq_one_letter_code
_entity_poly.pdbx_strand_id
1 'polypeptide(L)'
;MTSASGVTNAPASETAPVATDPAAHAQSHVQASAPDYRPPVWTASAPGHPTLLLLPTLHGLASDDPRVDAALAALAQRVQAIVLEAHTQPTPEDAQTIKRIGFYPVSDNLSNHMRSMTAESLARCARESGADIHVFFQTKPWLAGFSVEAVRLHQWRWQRKAGATRLHFVKSSAPLVFRGIDERLETIARRGMIPLIYLETMEQAMRLFDDMPSDDQDAFLQGVCAGLHGKSPGEISYEALQTAWAAGDVATLERLAMMRFPGESAAHYDFSQYLFVRGTEIFAATLAKDGYFYGKGPILVAVGAGHFFGPQSLLQRLREAGYTITPGHA
;
A
#
# COMPACT_ATOMS: atom_id res chain seq x y z
N MET A 1 35.51 31.04 -62.59
CA MET A 1 35.56 32.49 -62.88
C MET A 1 35.23 33.18 -61.60
N THR A 2 36.25 33.58 -60.86
CA THR A 2 36.74 34.97 -60.71
C THR A 2 35.78 35.78 -59.84
N SER A 3 36.08 36.40 -58.75
CA SER A 3 37.25 37.02 -58.13
C SER A 3 36.67 37.75 -56.92
N ALA A 4 37.20 37.64 -55.77
CA ALA A 4 38.26 38.39 -55.15
C ALA A 4 37.83 39.75 -54.54
N SER A 5 38.09 39.83 -53.25
CA SER A 5 38.88 40.84 -52.56
C SER A 5 38.20 42.06 -51.94
N GLY A 6 38.53 42.29 -50.69
CA GLY A 6 38.45 43.59 -50.03
C GLY A 6 38.64 43.56 -48.54
N VAL A 7 39.87 43.61 -48.11
CA VAL A 7 40.40 43.84 -46.76
C VAL A 7 40.25 45.31 -46.38
N THR A 8 39.94 45.66 -45.11
CA THR A 8 40.70 46.70 -44.35
C THR A 8 40.24 46.67 -42.82
N ASN A 9 41.21 46.47 -42.03
CA ASN A 9 41.71 46.85 -40.71
C ASN A 9 40.97 47.91 -39.86
N ALA A 10 40.73 47.59 -38.67
CA ALA A 10 41.02 48.02 -37.28
C ALA A 10 40.97 49.53 -36.94
N PRO A 11 40.91 49.97 -35.66
CA PRO A 11 41.48 49.34 -34.46
C PRO A 11 40.58 49.39 -33.18
N ALA A 12 41.12 48.75 -32.16
CA ALA A 12 40.71 48.56 -30.80
C ALA A 12 40.32 49.76 -29.97
N SER A 13 39.38 49.54 -29.04
CA SER A 13 39.28 50.30 -27.80
C SER A 13 39.02 49.35 -26.66
N GLU A 14 40.03 49.20 -25.81
CA GLU A 14 40.00 48.48 -24.53
C GLU A 14 39.09 49.24 -23.55
N THR A 15 38.11 48.59 -22.97
CA THR A 15 37.55 49.03 -21.70
C THR A 15 37.46 47.80 -20.79
N ALA A 16 38.14 47.87 -19.66
CA ALA A 16 38.29 46.88 -18.63
C ALA A 16 36.93 46.44 -18.02
N PRO A 17 36.79 45.16 -17.60
CA PRO A 17 35.60 44.73 -16.92
C PRO A 17 35.60 45.16 -15.46
N VAL A 18 34.51 45.80 -15.05
CA VAL A 18 34.17 46.06 -13.66
C VAL A 18 33.90 44.73 -12.97
N ALA A 19 34.69 44.42 -11.96
CA ALA A 19 34.49 43.28 -11.07
C ALA A 19 33.18 43.48 -10.28
N THR A 20 32.15 42.71 -10.59
CA THR A 20 30.99 42.56 -9.74
C THR A 20 31.24 41.41 -8.77
N ASP A 21 31.26 41.75 -7.50
CA ASP A 21 31.39 40.90 -6.32
C ASP A 21 30.29 39.83 -6.28
N PRO A 22 30.57 38.49 -6.25
CA PRO A 22 29.58 37.45 -6.13
C PRO A 22 29.32 37.06 -4.66
N ALA A 23 29.12 38.01 -3.77
CA ALA A 23 28.84 37.73 -2.38
C ALA A 23 27.59 38.43 -1.91
N ALA A 24 26.41 38.03 -2.37
CA ALA A 24 25.14 38.28 -1.68
C ALA A 24 23.95 37.56 -2.32
N HIS A 25 23.92 36.25 -2.34
CA HIS A 25 22.68 35.46 -2.33
C HIS A 25 22.92 34.08 -1.70
N ALA A 26 23.37 34.10 -0.44
CA ALA A 26 23.15 32.98 0.44
C ALA A 26 21.64 32.95 0.75
N GLN A 27 20.86 32.31 -0.11
CA GLN A 27 19.53 31.88 0.24
C GLN A 27 19.68 30.90 1.41
N SER A 28 19.33 31.37 2.60
CA SER A 28 19.12 30.55 3.77
C SER A 28 17.96 29.58 3.42
N HIS A 29 18.32 28.41 2.90
CA HIS A 29 17.46 27.28 2.99
C HIS A 29 17.29 27.02 4.50
N VAL A 30 16.18 27.53 5.05
CA VAL A 30 15.63 27.01 6.28
C VAL A 30 15.41 25.53 6.00
N GLN A 31 16.34 24.70 6.42
CA GLN A 31 16.13 23.27 6.51
C GLN A 31 14.95 23.12 7.49
N ALA A 32 13.75 22.94 6.92
CA ALA A 32 12.63 22.49 7.70
C ALA A 32 13.13 21.22 8.42
N SER A 33 13.21 21.28 9.74
CA SER A 33 13.58 20.12 10.55
C SER A 33 12.70 18.98 10.08
N ALA A 34 13.32 17.90 9.64
CA ALA A 34 12.58 16.74 9.17
C ALA A 34 11.58 16.35 10.27
N PRO A 35 10.31 16.11 9.93
CA PRO A 35 9.28 15.85 10.93
C PRO A 35 9.74 14.70 11.83
N ASP A 36 9.64 14.90 13.14
CA ASP A 36 9.79 13.83 14.11
C ASP A 36 8.79 12.73 13.74
N TYR A 37 9.26 11.50 13.55
CA TYR A 37 8.38 10.37 13.29
C TYR A 37 7.61 10.05 14.57
N ARG A 38 6.35 10.45 14.60
CA ARG A 38 5.42 10.23 15.73
C ARG A 38 4.14 9.59 15.21
N PRO A 39 4.21 8.35 14.68
CA PRO A 39 3.02 7.71 14.16
C PRO A 39 1.94 7.60 15.24
N PRO A 40 0.65 7.69 14.84
CA PRO A 40 -0.44 7.61 15.79
C PRO A 40 -0.50 6.19 16.37
N VAL A 41 -0.61 6.10 17.68
CA VAL A 41 -0.79 4.85 18.41
C VAL A 41 -1.88 5.05 19.44
N TRP A 42 -2.88 4.16 19.48
CA TRP A 42 -3.85 4.14 20.55
C TRP A 42 -3.50 3.06 21.55
N THR A 43 -3.73 3.34 22.82
CA THR A 43 -3.68 2.33 23.86
C THR A 43 -5.10 1.86 24.16
N ALA A 44 -5.34 0.55 24.01
CA ALA A 44 -6.60 -0.07 24.37
C ALA A 44 -6.39 -0.99 25.57
N SER A 45 -7.24 -0.84 26.61
CA SER A 45 -7.17 -1.62 27.85
C SER A 45 -8.56 -2.09 28.27
N ALA A 46 -8.64 -3.33 28.73
CA ALA A 46 -9.85 -3.91 29.33
C ALA A 46 -9.47 -4.81 30.51
N PRO A 47 -10.32 -4.94 31.54
CA PRO A 47 -10.09 -5.86 32.65
C PRO A 47 -9.91 -7.29 32.16
N GLY A 48 -8.87 -7.97 32.64
CA GLY A 48 -8.57 -9.35 32.25
C GLY A 48 -7.85 -9.55 30.93
N HIS A 49 -7.66 -8.49 30.15
CA HIS A 49 -6.95 -8.52 28.85
C HIS A 49 -5.61 -7.81 28.93
N PRO A 50 -4.62 -8.18 28.12
CA PRO A 50 -3.39 -7.42 27.97
C PRO A 50 -3.66 -6.05 27.35
N THR A 51 -2.83 -5.08 27.65
CA THR A 51 -2.88 -3.77 26.99
C THR A 51 -2.50 -3.93 25.51
N LEU A 52 -3.31 -3.38 24.61
CA LEU A 52 -3.03 -3.36 23.17
C LEU A 52 -2.51 -1.96 22.79
N LEU A 53 -1.41 -1.92 22.06
CA LEU A 53 -0.94 -0.74 21.34
C LEU A 53 -1.40 -0.89 19.89
N LEU A 54 -2.30 -0.03 19.46
CA LEU A 54 -2.95 -0.12 18.15
C LEU A 54 -2.27 0.86 17.18
N LEU A 55 -1.65 0.34 16.11
CA LEU A 55 -0.91 1.09 15.11
C LEU A 55 -1.57 0.93 13.73
N PRO A 56 -2.02 2.01 13.08
CA PRO A 56 -2.45 1.93 11.69
C PRO A 56 -1.25 1.72 10.78
N THR A 57 -1.32 0.77 9.85
CA THR A 57 -0.25 0.51 8.91
C THR A 57 -0.57 1.02 7.51
N LEU A 58 0.49 1.18 6.72
CA LEU A 58 0.43 1.47 5.29
C LEU A 58 1.16 0.34 4.57
N HIS A 59 0.46 -0.36 3.68
CA HIS A 59 1.02 -1.51 2.94
C HIS A 59 2.11 -1.10 1.94
N GLY A 60 2.23 0.19 1.66
CA GLY A 60 3.27 0.74 0.82
C GLY A 60 3.67 2.15 1.26
N LEU A 61 4.95 2.49 1.08
CA LEU A 61 5.51 3.79 1.41
C LEU A 61 6.05 4.48 0.16
N ALA A 62 5.99 5.81 0.12
CA ALA A 62 6.53 6.62 -0.97
C ALA A 62 8.07 6.64 -0.98
N SER A 63 8.70 6.39 0.16
CA SER A 63 10.15 6.39 0.31
C SER A 63 10.64 5.34 1.28
N ASP A 64 11.90 4.90 1.11
CA ASP A 64 12.57 3.98 2.03
C ASP A 64 13.29 4.78 3.14
N ASP A 65 12.52 5.47 3.99
CA ASP A 65 13.06 6.30 5.06
C ASP A 65 13.45 5.45 6.28
N PRO A 66 14.73 5.45 6.70
CA PRO A 66 15.19 4.65 7.84
C PRO A 66 14.61 5.11 9.19
N ARG A 67 14.06 6.32 9.27
CA ARG A 67 13.38 6.81 10.48
C ARG A 67 12.10 6.02 10.78
N VAL A 68 11.45 5.48 9.74
CA VAL A 68 10.32 4.55 9.90
C VAL A 68 10.76 3.32 10.68
N ASP A 69 11.86 2.68 10.25
CA ASP A 69 12.38 1.48 10.93
C ASP A 69 12.78 1.79 12.38
N ALA A 70 13.36 2.96 12.65
CA ALA A 70 13.72 3.37 14.00
C ALA A 70 12.47 3.55 14.90
N ALA A 71 11.43 4.21 14.42
CA ALA A 71 10.18 4.38 15.15
C ALA A 71 9.48 3.03 15.44
N LEU A 72 9.44 2.14 14.44
CA LEU A 72 8.86 0.81 14.58
C LEU A 72 9.67 -0.07 15.54
N ALA A 73 11.00 0.00 15.49
CA ALA A 73 11.87 -0.72 16.42
C ALA A 73 11.68 -0.26 17.87
N ALA A 74 11.51 1.05 18.10
CA ALA A 74 11.23 1.60 19.43
C ALA A 74 9.88 1.10 19.97
N LEU A 75 8.84 1.00 19.14
CA LEU A 75 7.56 0.38 19.50
C LEU A 75 7.72 -1.10 19.82
N ALA A 76 8.44 -1.84 18.98
CA ALA A 76 8.64 -3.27 19.12
C ALA A 76 9.37 -3.65 20.42
N GLN A 77 10.26 -2.78 20.92
CA GLN A 77 10.95 -3.00 22.20
C GLN A 77 10.04 -2.88 23.42
N ARG A 78 8.85 -2.29 23.27
CA ARG A 78 7.90 -2.04 24.37
C ARG A 78 6.85 -3.14 24.54
N VAL A 79 6.88 -4.16 23.66
CA VAL A 79 5.81 -5.17 23.58
C VAL A 79 6.36 -6.58 23.66
N GLN A 80 5.52 -7.49 24.12
CA GLN A 80 5.87 -8.92 24.21
C GLN A 80 5.53 -9.71 22.94
N ALA A 81 4.66 -9.18 22.10
CA ALA A 81 4.27 -9.79 20.82
C ALA A 81 3.82 -8.71 19.83
N ILE A 82 3.89 -9.03 18.55
CA ILE A 82 3.38 -8.20 17.46
C ILE A 82 2.30 -9.00 16.74
N VAL A 83 1.15 -8.36 16.55
CA VAL A 83 -0.01 -8.87 15.83
C VAL A 83 -0.12 -8.13 14.52
N LEU A 84 -0.16 -8.85 13.41
CA LEU A 84 -0.36 -8.34 12.06
C LEU A 84 -1.66 -8.92 11.46
N GLU A 85 -2.15 -8.34 10.39
CA GLU A 85 -3.31 -8.87 9.67
C GLU A 85 -3.03 -10.29 9.16
N ALA A 86 -2.05 -10.42 8.28
CA ALA A 86 -1.63 -11.65 7.64
C ALA A 86 -0.12 -11.65 7.40
N HIS A 87 0.40 -12.75 6.89
CA HIS A 87 1.78 -12.84 6.41
C HIS A 87 2.05 -11.83 5.29
N THR A 88 3.15 -11.10 5.38
CA THR A 88 3.54 -10.13 4.34
C THR A 88 4.19 -10.78 3.12
N GLN A 89 4.69 -12.00 3.27
CA GLN A 89 5.28 -12.79 2.19
C GLN A 89 4.55 -14.13 2.07
N PRO A 90 3.94 -14.42 0.90
CA PRO A 90 3.24 -15.68 0.71
C PRO A 90 4.18 -16.88 0.90
N THR A 91 3.74 -17.84 1.67
CA THR A 91 4.41 -19.15 1.81
C THR A 91 4.08 -20.03 0.61
N PRO A 92 4.80 -21.18 0.42
CA PRO A 92 4.41 -22.17 -0.59
C PRO A 92 2.96 -22.69 -0.40
N GLU A 93 2.48 -22.77 0.83
CA GLU A 93 1.11 -23.17 1.17
C GLU A 93 0.11 -22.10 0.77
N ASP A 94 0.41 -20.84 1.05
CA ASP A 94 -0.40 -19.70 0.60
C ASP A 94 -0.49 -19.67 -0.93
N ALA A 95 0.60 -19.94 -1.63
CA ALA A 95 0.60 -20.01 -3.09
C ALA A 95 -0.33 -21.13 -3.64
N GLN A 96 -0.41 -22.27 -2.95
CA GLN A 96 -1.37 -23.33 -3.28
C GLN A 96 -2.81 -22.89 -3.00
N THR A 97 -3.03 -22.21 -1.89
CA THR A 97 -4.33 -21.66 -1.51
C THR A 97 -4.81 -20.63 -2.53
N ILE A 98 -3.92 -19.69 -2.93
CA ILE A 98 -4.19 -18.71 -3.99
C ILE A 98 -4.63 -19.42 -5.27
N LYS A 99 -3.89 -20.44 -5.67
CA LYS A 99 -4.22 -21.21 -6.88
C LYS A 99 -5.57 -21.91 -6.76
N ARG A 100 -5.89 -22.51 -5.63
CA ARG A 100 -7.12 -23.24 -5.38
C ARG A 100 -8.34 -22.32 -5.35
N ILE A 101 -8.23 -21.13 -4.75
CA ILE A 101 -9.35 -20.21 -4.56
C ILE A 101 -9.47 -19.22 -5.72
N GLY A 102 -8.37 -18.67 -6.19
CA GLY A 102 -8.34 -17.57 -7.15
C GLY A 102 -8.34 -17.97 -8.63
N PHE A 103 -8.31 -19.29 -8.94
CA PHE A 103 -8.28 -19.74 -10.33
C PHE A 103 -9.53 -20.58 -10.66
N TYR A 104 -10.00 -20.43 -11.89
CA TYR A 104 -11.02 -21.30 -12.45
C TYR A 104 -10.43 -22.67 -12.82
N PRO A 105 -11.26 -23.74 -12.82
CA PRO A 105 -10.86 -25.04 -13.36
C PRO A 105 -10.58 -24.92 -14.87
N VAL A 106 -9.90 -25.91 -15.43
CA VAL A 106 -9.49 -25.91 -16.86
C VAL A 106 -10.68 -25.81 -17.83
N SER A 107 -11.87 -26.26 -17.37
CA SER A 107 -13.11 -26.18 -18.15
C SER A 107 -13.79 -24.81 -18.15
N ASP A 108 -13.27 -23.85 -17.38
CA ASP A 108 -13.84 -22.53 -17.21
C ASP A 108 -12.74 -21.45 -17.26
N ASN A 109 -13.13 -20.21 -17.49
CA ASN A 109 -12.18 -19.11 -17.61
C ASN A 109 -12.84 -17.76 -17.33
N LEU A 110 -11.99 -16.75 -17.11
CA LEU A 110 -12.38 -15.40 -16.75
C LEU A 110 -13.40 -14.76 -17.74
N SER A 111 -13.31 -15.06 -19.02
CA SER A 111 -14.22 -14.45 -20.02
C SER A 111 -15.67 -14.86 -19.87
N ASN A 112 -15.96 -16.00 -19.21
CA ASN A 112 -17.31 -16.44 -18.90
C ASN A 112 -17.94 -15.68 -17.73
N HIS A 113 -17.15 -14.91 -16.99
CA HIS A 113 -17.52 -14.24 -15.74
C HIS A 113 -17.32 -12.72 -15.78
N MET A 114 -17.04 -12.18 -16.96
CA MET A 114 -16.89 -10.74 -17.18
C MET A 114 -17.91 -10.18 -18.14
N ARG A 115 -18.32 -8.95 -17.91
CA ARG A 115 -19.04 -8.15 -18.93
C ARG A 115 -18.10 -7.73 -20.07
N SER A 116 -18.66 -7.50 -21.26
CA SER A 116 -17.87 -7.09 -22.43
C SER A 116 -17.01 -5.85 -22.16
N MET A 117 -17.56 -4.85 -21.48
CA MET A 117 -16.84 -3.63 -21.10
C MET A 117 -15.65 -3.90 -20.18
N THR A 118 -15.78 -4.85 -19.26
CA THR A 118 -14.70 -5.25 -18.35
C THR A 118 -13.62 -5.98 -19.12
N ALA A 119 -13.99 -6.87 -20.05
CA ALA A 119 -13.04 -7.57 -20.91
C ALA A 119 -12.22 -6.60 -21.78
N GLU A 120 -12.85 -5.58 -22.36
CA GLU A 120 -12.16 -4.53 -23.13
C GLU A 120 -11.22 -3.71 -22.24
N SER A 121 -11.67 -3.36 -21.04
CA SER A 121 -10.86 -2.63 -20.05
C SER A 121 -9.65 -3.45 -19.62
N LEU A 122 -9.83 -4.73 -19.31
CA LEU A 122 -8.73 -5.62 -18.95
C LEU A 122 -7.73 -5.80 -20.10
N ALA A 123 -8.22 -5.96 -21.34
CA ALA A 123 -7.35 -6.09 -22.51
C ALA A 123 -6.50 -4.83 -22.74
N ARG A 124 -7.06 -3.65 -22.48
CA ARG A 124 -6.34 -2.38 -22.53
C ARG A 124 -5.33 -2.28 -21.40
N CYS A 125 -5.74 -2.55 -20.18
CA CYS A 125 -4.90 -2.61 -18.98
C CYS A 125 -3.68 -3.51 -19.16
N ALA A 126 -3.91 -4.72 -19.66
CA ALA A 126 -2.84 -5.69 -19.89
C ALA A 126 -1.82 -5.15 -20.91
N ARG A 127 -2.30 -4.57 -22.04
CA ARG A 127 -1.41 -3.96 -23.04
C ARG A 127 -0.58 -2.82 -22.49
N GLU A 128 -1.17 -1.94 -21.70
CA GLU A 128 -0.49 -0.77 -21.13
C GLU A 128 0.55 -1.15 -20.06
N SER A 129 0.26 -2.19 -19.27
CA SER A 129 1.21 -2.75 -18.33
C SER A 129 2.26 -3.66 -18.97
N GLY A 130 2.18 -3.92 -20.28
CA GLY A 130 3.04 -4.87 -20.98
C GLY A 130 2.79 -6.33 -20.59
N ALA A 131 1.63 -6.62 -20.00
CA ALA A 131 1.21 -7.98 -19.66
C ALA A 131 0.53 -8.66 -20.85
N ASP A 132 0.71 -9.97 -20.96
CA ASP A 132 -0.08 -10.78 -21.85
C ASP A 132 -1.44 -11.08 -21.19
N ILE A 133 -2.53 -10.73 -21.87
CA ILE A 133 -3.89 -10.97 -21.34
C ILE A 133 -4.13 -12.44 -21.00
N HIS A 134 -3.48 -13.36 -21.69
CA HIS A 134 -3.63 -14.79 -21.45
C HIS A 134 -3.19 -15.24 -20.04
N VAL A 135 -2.37 -14.43 -19.32
CA VAL A 135 -1.99 -14.76 -17.94
C VAL A 135 -3.16 -14.62 -16.97
N PHE A 136 -4.17 -13.83 -17.33
CA PHE A 136 -5.37 -13.66 -16.53
C PHE A 136 -6.49 -14.66 -16.89
N PHE A 137 -6.33 -15.42 -17.96
CA PHE A 137 -7.42 -16.22 -18.53
C PHE A 137 -8.04 -17.22 -17.54
N GLN A 138 -7.23 -17.77 -16.66
CA GLN A 138 -7.67 -18.74 -15.64
C GLN A 138 -7.94 -18.11 -14.27
N THR A 139 -7.67 -16.82 -14.08
CA THR A 139 -7.89 -16.15 -12.79
C THR A 139 -9.34 -15.72 -12.63
N LYS A 140 -9.82 -15.69 -11.39
CA LYS A 140 -11.10 -15.03 -11.08
C LYS A 140 -10.97 -13.51 -11.18
N PRO A 141 -12.06 -12.75 -11.37
CA PRO A 141 -12.00 -11.30 -11.59
C PRO A 141 -11.27 -10.54 -10.47
N TRP A 142 -11.51 -10.89 -9.21
CA TRP A 142 -10.85 -10.26 -8.08
C TRP A 142 -9.32 -10.47 -8.09
N LEU A 143 -8.86 -11.68 -8.41
CA LEU A 143 -7.42 -11.96 -8.50
C LEU A 143 -6.77 -11.29 -9.71
N ALA A 144 -7.48 -11.20 -10.84
CA ALA A 144 -7.04 -10.42 -11.99
C ALA A 144 -6.86 -8.93 -11.61
N GLY A 145 -7.80 -8.35 -10.85
CA GLY A 145 -7.74 -6.99 -10.34
C GLY A 145 -6.50 -6.74 -9.47
N PHE A 146 -6.26 -7.59 -8.46
CA PHE A 146 -5.06 -7.50 -7.64
C PHE A 146 -3.76 -7.64 -8.44
N SER A 147 -3.75 -8.53 -9.42
CA SER A 147 -2.57 -8.71 -10.26
C SER A 147 -2.27 -7.47 -11.10
N VAL A 148 -3.31 -6.82 -11.64
CA VAL A 148 -3.20 -5.55 -12.36
C VAL A 148 -2.71 -4.44 -11.43
N GLU A 149 -3.26 -4.34 -10.23
CA GLU A 149 -2.85 -3.34 -9.25
C GLU A 149 -1.41 -3.55 -8.78
N ALA A 150 -1.00 -4.79 -8.52
CA ALA A 150 0.38 -5.13 -8.19
C ALA A 150 1.37 -4.71 -9.30
N VAL A 151 0.98 -4.88 -10.57
CA VAL A 151 1.78 -4.36 -11.70
C VAL A 151 1.92 -2.85 -11.62
N ARG A 152 0.84 -2.13 -11.34
CA ARG A 152 0.83 -0.68 -11.22
C ARG A 152 1.69 -0.17 -10.07
N LEU A 153 1.47 -0.72 -8.87
CA LEU A 153 2.11 -0.22 -7.64
C LEU A 153 3.58 -0.61 -7.50
N HIS A 154 3.92 -1.83 -7.88
CA HIS A 154 5.26 -2.37 -7.69
C HIS A 154 6.08 -2.40 -8.97
N GLN A 155 5.56 -1.85 -10.06
CA GLN A 155 6.19 -1.93 -11.39
C GLN A 155 6.63 -3.36 -11.74
N TRP A 156 5.86 -4.33 -11.36
CA TRP A 156 6.05 -5.69 -11.79
C TRP A 156 5.82 -5.78 -13.28
N ARG A 157 6.73 -6.45 -13.99
CA ARG A 157 6.63 -6.63 -15.44
C ARG A 157 6.59 -8.11 -15.77
N TRP A 158 5.74 -8.44 -16.70
CA TRP A 158 5.77 -9.73 -17.33
C TRP A 158 6.92 -9.77 -18.34
N GLN A 159 7.92 -10.59 -18.07
CA GLN A 159 9.06 -10.76 -18.95
C GLN A 159 9.13 -12.20 -19.44
N ARG A 160 9.43 -12.36 -20.73
CA ARG A 160 9.78 -13.64 -21.32
C ARG A 160 11.30 -13.76 -21.27
N LYS A 161 11.82 -14.74 -20.54
CA LYS A 161 13.24 -15.09 -20.65
C LYS A 161 13.52 -15.59 -22.04
N ALA A 162 14.68 -15.23 -22.62
CA ALA A 162 15.11 -15.73 -23.93
C ALA A 162 15.05 -17.27 -23.94
N GLY A 163 14.33 -17.84 -24.91
CA GLY A 163 14.14 -19.29 -25.04
C GLY A 163 13.05 -19.92 -24.15
N ALA A 164 12.36 -19.14 -23.29
CA ALA A 164 11.29 -19.67 -22.46
C ALA A 164 9.92 -19.50 -23.13
N THR A 165 9.07 -20.53 -23.00
CA THR A 165 7.69 -20.51 -23.47
C THR A 165 6.76 -19.82 -22.48
N ARG A 166 7.17 -19.63 -21.23
CA ARG A 166 6.37 -19.01 -20.15
C ARG A 166 6.83 -17.59 -19.87
N LEU A 167 5.87 -16.73 -19.56
CA LEU A 167 6.10 -15.42 -18.99
C LEU A 167 6.44 -15.55 -17.51
N HIS A 168 7.37 -14.74 -17.04
CA HIS A 168 7.71 -14.63 -15.64
C HIS A 168 7.38 -13.23 -15.14
N PHE A 169 6.82 -13.16 -13.95
CA PHE A 169 6.55 -11.92 -13.26
C PHE A 169 7.84 -11.47 -12.56
N VAL A 170 8.39 -10.35 -12.98
CA VAL A 170 9.67 -9.84 -12.45
C VAL A 170 9.48 -8.41 -11.92
N LYS A 171 10.09 -8.14 -10.78
CA LYS A 171 10.07 -6.79 -10.17
C LYS A 171 10.96 -5.84 -10.99
N SER A 172 10.47 -4.62 -11.23
CA SER A 172 11.28 -3.54 -11.81
C SER A 172 12.35 -3.06 -10.83
N SER A 173 13.45 -2.51 -11.34
CA SER A 173 14.51 -1.92 -10.54
C SER A 173 14.12 -0.61 -9.85
N ALA A 174 13.01 0.01 -10.23
CA ALA A 174 12.52 1.27 -9.66
C ALA A 174 11.05 1.09 -9.23
N PRO A 175 10.77 0.60 -8.02
CA PRO A 175 9.42 0.49 -7.49
C PRO A 175 8.83 1.89 -7.24
N LEU A 176 7.53 2.07 -7.55
CA LEU A 176 6.80 3.28 -7.16
C LEU A 176 6.49 3.31 -5.66
N VAL A 177 6.48 2.14 -5.05
CA VAL A 177 6.12 1.95 -3.66
C VAL A 177 7.17 1.09 -2.98
N PHE A 178 7.65 1.54 -1.85
CA PHE A 178 8.59 0.81 -0.99
C PHE A 178 7.85 -0.09 -0.01
N ARG A 179 8.61 -0.94 0.70
CA ARG A 179 8.07 -1.85 1.71
C ARG A 179 7.20 -1.11 2.71
N GLY A 180 6.02 -1.66 2.95
CA GLY A 180 5.06 -1.13 3.90
C GLY A 180 5.48 -1.32 5.37
N ILE A 181 4.68 -0.76 6.25
CA ILE A 181 4.89 -0.82 7.71
C ILE A 181 4.77 -2.26 8.20
N ASP A 182 3.82 -3.04 7.68
CA ASP A 182 3.60 -4.44 8.03
C ASP A 182 4.86 -5.29 7.76
N GLU A 183 5.43 -5.18 6.54
CA GLU A 183 6.62 -5.93 6.13
C GLU A 183 7.86 -5.54 6.96
N ARG A 184 7.95 -4.25 7.34
CA ARG A 184 9.02 -3.76 8.21
C ARG A 184 8.88 -4.30 9.62
N LEU A 185 7.68 -4.26 10.21
CA LEU A 185 7.39 -4.84 11.52
C LEU A 185 7.65 -6.35 11.55
N GLU A 186 7.24 -7.08 10.52
CA GLU A 186 7.53 -8.51 10.43
C GLU A 186 9.04 -8.76 10.40
N THR A 187 9.80 -7.96 9.65
CA THR A 187 11.26 -8.03 9.61
C THR A 187 11.89 -7.73 10.98
N ILE A 188 11.43 -6.69 11.67
CA ILE A 188 11.90 -6.29 13.01
C ILE A 188 11.59 -7.40 14.02
N ALA A 189 10.37 -7.94 14.00
CA ALA A 189 9.97 -9.01 14.91
C ALA A 189 10.81 -10.27 14.71
N ARG A 190 11.04 -10.71 13.48
CA ARG A 190 11.86 -11.88 13.20
C ARG A 190 13.31 -11.69 13.66
N ARG A 191 13.91 -10.52 13.43
CA ARG A 191 15.28 -10.20 13.89
C ARG A 191 15.39 -10.12 15.41
N GLY A 192 14.37 -9.55 16.06
CA GLY A 192 14.29 -9.40 17.50
C GLY A 192 13.77 -10.64 18.25
N MET A 193 13.42 -11.72 17.52
CA MET A 193 12.77 -12.92 18.09
C MET A 193 11.49 -12.58 18.87
N ILE A 194 10.78 -11.52 18.44
CA ILE A 194 9.50 -11.13 19.05
C ILE A 194 8.41 -12.03 18.45
N PRO A 195 7.56 -12.67 19.26
CA PRO A 195 6.45 -13.47 18.76
C PRO A 195 5.57 -12.72 17.78
N LEU A 196 5.29 -13.35 16.62
CA LEU A 196 4.38 -12.85 15.62
C LEU A 196 3.07 -13.64 15.67
N ILE A 197 1.97 -12.93 15.61
CA ILE A 197 0.63 -13.47 15.57
C ILE A 197 -0.08 -12.85 14.36
N TYR A 198 -0.85 -13.64 13.63
CA TYR A 198 -1.61 -13.15 12.49
C TYR A 198 -3.10 -13.30 12.77
N LEU A 199 -3.88 -12.25 12.46
CA LEU A 199 -5.32 -12.19 12.74
C LEU A 199 -6.12 -13.02 11.75
N GLU A 200 -5.61 -13.17 10.53
CA GLU A 200 -6.22 -13.97 9.50
C GLU A 200 -5.20 -14.83 8.74
N THR A 201 -5.67 -15.90 8.18
CA THR A 201 -4.92 -16.72 7.23
C THR A 201 -5.09 -16.18 5.81
N MET A 202 -4.18 -16.54 4.90
CA MET A 202 -4.32 -16.23 3.48
C MET A 202 -5.66 -16.75 2.92
N GLU A 203 -6.13 -17.91 3.37
CA GLU A 203 -7.43 -18.44 2.95
C GLU A 203 -8.60 -17.56 3.40
N GLN A 204 -8.59 -17.10 4.66
CA GLN A 204 -9.62 -16.19 5.17
C GLN A 204 -9.65 -14.88 4.40
N ALA A 205 -8.47 -14.26 4.21
CA ALA A 205 -8.36 -13.03 3.42
C ALA A 205 -8.92 -13.22 1.99
N MET A 206 -8.54 -14.31 1.33
CA MET A 206 -9.00 -14.58 -0.04
C MET A 206 -10.48 -14.89 -0.15
N ARG A 207 -11.06 -15.56 0.87
CA ARG A 207 -12.49 -15.84 0.90
C ARG A 207 -13.32 -14.56 0.93
N LEU A 208 -12.84 -13.49 1.57
CA LEU A 208 -13.53 -12.20 1.54
C LEU A 208 -13.77 -11.71 0.11
N PHE A 209 -12.80 -11.97 -0.79
CA PHE A 209 -12.91 -11.59 -2.20
C PHE A 209 -13.68 -12.61 -3.03
N ASP A 210 -13.49 -13.90 -2.75
CA ASP A 210 -14.08 -14.99 -3.52
C ASP A 210 -15.59 -15.12 -3.28
N ASP A 211 -16.01 -14.85 -2.05
CA ASP A 211 -17.43 -14.93 -1.63
C ASP A 211 -18.26 -13.71 -2.08
N MET A 212 -17.64 -12.74 -2.74
CA MET A 212 -18.38 -11.62 -3.33
C MET A 212 -19.24 -12.07 -4.51
N PRO A 213 -20.39 -11.40 -4.71
CA PRO A 213 -21.18 -11.58 -5.92
C PRO A 213 -20.35 -11.36 -7.19
N SER A 214 -20.58 -12.16 -8.22
CA SER A 214 -19.82 -12.06 -9.48
C SER A 214 -19.88 -10.67 -10.12
N ASP A 215 -21.02 -9.98 -10.02
CA ASP A 215 -21.19 -8.62 -10.52
C ASP A 215 -20.29 -7.60 -9.81
N ASP A 216 -20.05 -7.79 -8.50
CA ASP A 216 -19.20 -6.93 -7.70
C ASP A 216 -17.72 -7.21 -7.99
N GLN A 217 -17.34 -8.49 -8.19
CA GLN A 217 -16.00 -8.86 -8.63
C GLN A 217 -15.68 -8.30 -10.02
N ASP A 218 -16.64 -8.34 -10.96
CA ASP A 218 -16.49 -7.74 -12.30
C ASP A 218 -16.34 -6.22 -12.21
N ALA A 219 -17.16 -5.55 -11.38
CA ALA A 219 -17.09 -4.11 -11.16
C ALA A 219 -15.76 -3.69 -10.50
N PHE A 220 -15.24 -4.48 -9.56
CA PHE A 220 -13.92 -4.27 -8.97
C PHE A 220 -12.82 -4.30 -10.04
N LEU A 221 -12.78 -5.37 -10.85
CA LEU A 221 -11.79 -5.49 -11.94
C LEU A 221 -11.89 -4.32 -12.94
N GLN A 222 -13.11 -3.92 -13.31
CA GLN A 222 -13.33 -2.79 -14.19
C GLN A 222 -12.81 -1.49 -13.56
N GLY A 223 -13.07 -1.26 -12.26
CA GLY A 223 -12.62 -0.09 -11.51
C GLY A 223 -11.10 0.01 -11.44
N VAL A 224 -10.42 -1.10 -11.12
CA VAL A 224 -8.95 -1.18 -11.12
C VAL A 224 -8.39 -0.83 -12.50
N CYS A 225 -8.95 -1.38 -13.56
CA CYS A 225 -8.52 -1.10 -14.93
C CYS A 225 -8.79 0.34 -15.35
N ALA A 226 -9.89 0.95 -14.92
CA ALA A 226 -10.19 2.36 -15.18
C ALA A 226 -9.18 3.30 -14.49
N GLY A 227 -8.78 2.99 -13.25
CA GLY A 227 -7.79 3.75 -12.49
C GLY A 227 -6.39 3.79 -13.12
N LEU A 228 -6.06 2.85 -14.02
CA LEU A 228 -4.79 2.87 -14.76
C LEU A 228 -4.72 4.00 -15.82
N HIS A 229 -5.86 4.51 -16.28
CA HIS A 229 -5.93 5.50 -17.37
C HIS A 229 -5.97 6.95 -16.89
N GLY A 230 -6.20 7.18 -15.59
CA GLY A 230 -6.30 8.50 -15.03
C GLY A 230 -5.05 8.90 -14.25
N LYS A 231 -4.33 9.94 -14.70
CA LYS A 231 -3.74 10.88 -13.75
C LYS A 231 -4.94 11.58 -13.11
N SER A 232 -5.57 10.95 -12.14
CA SER A 232 -6.69 11.55 -11.44
C SER A 232 -6.18 12.76 -10.67
N PRO A 233 -6.72 13.96 -10.90
CA PRO A 233 -6.51 15.07 -9.99
C PRO A 233 -7.09 14.64 -8.64
N GLY A 234 -6.23 14.32 -7.67
CA GLY A 234 -6.63 13.83 -6.35
C GLY A 234 -6.18 12.41 -6.04
N GLU A 235 -5.30 11.81 -6.85
CA GLU A 235 -4.63 10.56 -6.49
C GLU A 235 -4.05 10.73 -5.09
N ILE A 236 -4.49 9.88 -4.14
CA ILE A 236 -3.87 9.85 -2.82
C ILE A 236 -2.42 9.49 -3.06
N SER A 237 -1.54 10.48 -2.89
CA SER A 237 -0.13 10.19 -3.02
C SER A 237 0.27 9.37 -1.81
N TYR A 238 0.99 8.28 -2.03
CA TYR A 238 1.65 7.53 -0.95
C TYR A 238 2.51 8.46 -0.08
N GLU A 239 3.00 9.55 -0.67
CA GLU A 239 3.72 10.61 0.03
C GLU A 239 2.83 11.34 1.05
N ALA A 240 1.61 11.71 0.68
CA ALA A 240 0.67 12.35 1.61
C ALA A 240 0.29 11.42 2.76
N LEU A 241 0.03 10.14 2.47
CA LEU A 241 -0.24 9.12 3.49
C LEU A 241 0.95 8.93 4.42
N GLN A 242 2.16 8.76 3.88
CA GLN A 242 3.37 8.58 4.67
C GLN A 242 3.67 9.81 5.53
N THR A 243 3.47 11.02 4.99
CA THR A 243 3.68 12.27 5.71
C THR A 243 2.68 12.41 6.86
N ALA A 244 1.40 12.16 6.62
CA ALA A 244 0.38 12.21 7.67
C ALA A 244 0.63 11.15 8.75
N TRP A 245 1.01 9.92 8.36
CA TRP A 245 1.37 8.86 9.29
C TRP A 245 2.59 9.24 10.13
N ALA A 246 3.65 9.75 9.51
CA ALA A 246 4.88 10.15 10.21
C ALA A 246 4.62 11.30 11.22
N ALA A 247 3.74 12.21 10.89
CA ALA A 247 3.38 13.34 11.74
C ALA A 247 2.35 13.00 12.84
N GLY A 248 1.75 11.80 12.81
CA GLY A 248 0.64 11.45 13.68
C GLY A 248 -0.64 12.23 13.37
N ASP A 249 -0.78 12.75 12.16
CA ASP A 249 -1.95 13.51 11.72
C ASP A 249 -3.12 12.57 11.41
N VAL A 250 -3.82 12.19 12.46
CA VAL A 250 -4.98 11.28 12.43
C VAL A 250 -6.08 11.81 11.51
N ALA A 251 -6.35 13.11 11.55
CA ALA A 251 -7.45 13.71 10.76
C ALA A 251 -7.16 13.61 9.25
N THR A 252 -5.92 13.86 8.85
CA THR A 252 -5.50 13.68 7.44
C THR A 252 -5.49 12.21 7.05
N LEU A 253 -5.01 11.29 7.92
CA LEU A 253 -5.05 9.85 7.67
C LEU A 253 -6.47 9.35 7.46
N GLU A 254 -7.42 9.73 8.35
CA GLU A 254 -8.82 9.38 8.24
C GLU A 254 -9.41 9.88 6.92
N ARG A 255 -9.23 11.16 6.62
CA ARG A 255 -9.71 11.76 5.38
C ARG A 255 -9.17 11.04 4.15
N LEU A 256 -7.88 10.69 4.13
CA LEU A 256 -7.25 10.00 3.00
C LEU A 256 -7.68 8.53 2.92
N ALA A 257 -7.79 7.82 4.04
CA ALA A 257 -8.19 6.42 4.07
C ALA A 257 -9.67 6.21 3.70
N MET A 258 -10.52 7.21 3.99
CA MET A 258 -11.96 7.16 3.71
C MET A 258 -12.37 7.90 2.43
N MET A 259 -11.40 8.45 1.70
CA MET A 259 -11.69 9.22 0.50
C MET A 259 -12.01 8.28 -0.66
N ARG A 260 -13.12 8.57 -1.34
CA ARG A 260 -13.42 7.97 -2.63
C ARG A 260 -12.48 8.55 -3.69
N PHE A 261 -11.83 7.69 -4.44
CA PHE A 261 -10.92 8.13 -5.49
C PHE A 261 -11.70 8.78 -6.65
N PRO A 262 -11.22 9.92 -7.21
CA PRO A 262 -11.81 10.46 -8.42
C PRO A 262 -11.77 9.43 -9.56
N GLY A 263 -12.93 9.14 -10.14
CA GLY A 263 -13.06 8.11 -11.17
C GLY A 263 -13.30 6.69 -10.65
N GLU A 264 -13.21 6.47 -9.33
CA GLU A 264 -13.61 5.21 -8.72
C GLU A 264 -15.11 4.98 -8.91
N SER A 265 -15.48 3.79 -9.40
CA SER A 265 -16.89 3.43 -9.50
C SER A 265 -17.52 3.31 -8.11
N ALA A 266 -18.84 3.52 -8.00
CA ALA A 266 -19.54 3.29 -6.75
C ALA A 266 -19.33 1.86 -6.26
N ALA A 267 -19.42 0.88 -7.16
CA ALA A 267 -19.23 -0.53 -6.84
C ALA A 267 -17.83 -0.84 -6.30
N HIS A 268 -16.77 -0.20 -6.85
CA HIS A 268 -15.41 -0.39 -6.34
C HIS A 268 -15.26 0.19 -4.93
N TYR A 269 -15.82 1.38 -4.68
CA TYR A 269 -15.81 1.98 -3.35
C TYR A 269 -16.60 1.14 -2.34
N ASP A 270 -17.81 0.74 -2.69
CA ASP A 270 -18.65 -0.10 -1.83
C ASP A 270 -17.97 -1.44 -1.50
N PHE A 271 -17.25 -2.00 -2.46
CA PHE A 271 -16.44 -3.19 -2.25
C PHE A 271 -15.30 -2.97 -1.26
N SER A 272 -14.53 -1.91 -1.44
CA SER A 272 -13.44 -1.59 -0.50
C SER A 272 -13.97 -1.39 0.91
N GLN A 273 -15.13 -0.71 1.05
CA GLN A 273 -15.80 -0.57 2.35
C GLN A 273 -16.26 -1.90 2.92
N TYR A 274 -16.83 -2.78 2.10
CA TYR A 274 -17.21 -4.14 2.52
C TYR A 274 -16.01 -4.91 3.09
N LEU A 275 -14.87 -4.89 2.41
CA LEU A 275 -13.66 -5.56 2.88
C LEU A 275 -13.17 -5.02 4.23
N PHE A 276 -13.09 -3.69 4.36
CA PHE A 276 -12.68 -3.09 5.62
C PHE A 276 -13.62 -3.44 6.75
N VAL A 277 -14.93 -3.42 6.52
CA VAL A 277 -15.92 -3.76 7.55
C VAL A 277 -15.78 -5.23 7.96
N ARG A 278 -15.73 -6.17 7.01
CA ARG A 278 -15.64 -7.59 7.30
C ARG A 278 -14.31 -7.99 7.95
N GLY A 279 -13.21 -7.48 7.43
CA GLY A 279 -11.88 -7.68 8.05
C GLY A 279 -11.85 -7.12 9.48
N THR A 280 -12.37 -5.90 9.69
CA THR A 280 -12.43 -5.28 11.02
C THR A 280 -13.27 -6.10 12.01
N GLU A 281 -14.37 -6.70 11.56
CA GLU A 281 -15.17 -7.61 12.39
C GLU A 281 -14.36 -8.81 12.88
N ILE A 282 -13.66 -9.46 11.97
CA ILE A 282 -12.80 -10.61 12.28
C ILE A 282 -11.70 -10.21 13.26
N PHE A 283 -11.03 -9.08 13.00
CA PHE A 283 -9.93 -8.59 13.84
C PHE A 283 -10.41 -8.24 15.24
N ALA A 284 -11.48 -7.45 15.36
CA ALA A 284 -12.03 -7.06 16.65
C ALA A 284 -12.50 -8.28 17.47
N ALA A 285 -13.21 -9.22 16.85
CA ALA A 285 -13.67 -10.44 17.52
C ALA A 285 -12.49 -11.29 17.99
N THR A 286 -11.42 -11.38 17.21
CA THR A 286 -10.22 -12.13 17.57
C THR A 286 -9.48 -11.47 18.74
N LEU A 287 -9.32 -10.14 18.68
CA LEU A 287 -8.61 -9.37 19.72
C LEU A 287 -9.36 -9.34 21.06
N ALA A 288 -10.68 -9.36 21.03
CA ALA A 288 -11.53 -9.36 22.21
C ALA A 288 -11.78 -10.75 22.81
N LYS A 289 -11.30 -11.82 22.15
CA LYS A 289 -11.52 -13.19 22.63
C LYS A 289 -10.73 -13.47 23.90
N ASP A 290 -11.42 -13.95 24.94
CA ASP A 290 -10.81 -14.36 26.19
C ASP A 290 -9.72 -15.41 25.98
N GLY A 291 -8.56 -15.20 26.62
CA GLY A 291 -7.44 -16.14 26.57
C GLY A 291 -6.74 -16.24 25.21
N TYR A 292 -7.07 -15.39 24.24
CA TYR A 292 -6.39 -15.38 22.95
C TYR A 292 -4.90 -15.01 23.07
N PHE A 293 -4.60 -14.07 23.98
CA PHE A 293 -3.21 -13.69 24.27
C PHE A 293 -2.76 -14.21 25.62
N TYR A 294 -1.58 -14.81 25.62
CA TYR A 294 -0.92 -15.26 26.85
C TYR A 294 0.07 -14.20 27.32
N GLY A 295 0.06 -13.91 28.62
CA GLY A 295 0.97 -12.96 29.24
C GLY A 295 0.29 -11.65 29.64
N LYS A 296 1.04 -10.80 30.38
CA LYS A 296 0.53 -9.55 30.96
C LYS A 296 1.12 -8.28 30.33
N GLY A 297 2.09 -8.44 29.44
CA GLY A 297 2.76 -7.31 28.80
C GLY A 297 1.93 -6.72 27.64
N PRO A 298 2.27 -5.51 27.22
CA PRO A 298 1.63 -4.90 26.05
C PRO A 298 1.84 -5.71 24.78
N ILE A 299 0.88 -5.63 23.87
CA ILE A 299 0.90 -6.26 22.55
C ILE A 299 0.74 -5.17 21.50
N LEU A 300 1.60 -5.13 20.50
CA LEU A 300 1.44 -4.25 19.34
C LEU A 300 0.49 -4.91 18.33
N VAL A 301 -0.62 -4.27 18.06
CA VAL A 301 -1.57 -4.66 17.00
C VAL A 301 -1.41 -3.68 15.85
N ALA A 302 -0.90 -4.14 14.74
CA ALA A 302 -0.61 -3.34 13.57
C ALA A 302 -1.44 -3.87 12.39
N VAL A 303 -2.44 -3.09 11.98
CA VAL A 303 -3.36 -3.41 10.88
C VAL A 303 -3.55 -2.19 9.98
N GLY A 304 -3.97 -2.40 8.76
CA GLY A 304 -4.12 -1.36 7.74
C GLY A 304 -4.94 -0.16 8.21
N ALA A 305 -4.50 1.04 7.86
CA ALA A 305 -5.12 2.29 8.31
C ALA A 305 -6.62 2.37 8.01
N GLY A 306 -7.08 1.73 6.92
CA GLY A 306 -8.50 1.66 6.58
C GLY A 306 -9.38 1.02 7.65
N HIS A 307 -8.84 0.14 8.50
CA HIS A 307 -9.57 -0.50 9.59
C HIS A 307 -9.75 0.40 10.82
N PHE A 308 -9.02 1.52 10.90
CA PHE A 308 -9.06 2.42 12.07
C PHE A 308 -10.13 3.47 11.99
N PHE A 309 -10.67 3.77 10.80
CA PHE A 309 -11.52 4.93 10.55
C PHE A 309 -12.93 4.53 10.12
N GLY A 310 -13.84 5.49 10.19
CA GLY A 310 -15.24 5.29 9.85
C GLY A 310 -16.10 4.66 10.96
N PRO A 311 -17.39 4.48 10.68
CA PRO A 311 -18.40 4.13 11.70
C PRO A 311 -18.34 2.69 12.22
N GLN A 312 -17.54 1.84 11.59
CA GLN A 312 -17.36 0.44 11.99
C GLN A 312 -15.88 0.11 12.20
N SER A 313 -15.11 1.13 12.61
CA SER A 313 -13.68 1.03 12.82
C SER A 313 -13.29 0.06 13.94
N LEU A 314 -12.06 -0.43 13.90
CA LEU A 314 -11.48 -1.26 14.93
C LEU A 314 -11.57 -0.60 16.31
N LEU A 315 -11.31 0.73 16.38
CA LEU A 315 -11.41 1.49 17.62
C LEU A 315 -12.82 1.47 18.21
N GLN A 316 -13.84 1.61 17.35
CA GLN A 316 -15.23 1.56 17.80
C GLN A 316 -15.61 0.16 18.28
N ARG A 317 -15.30 -0.87 17.50
CA ARG A 317 -15.63 -2.26 17.85
C ARG A 317 -14.95 -2.72 19.14
N LEU A 318 -13.71 -2.30 19.37
CA LEU A 318 -13.03 -2.59 20.64
C LEU A 318 -13.69 -1.86 21.82
N ARG A 319 -14.19 -0.61 21.64
CA ARG A 319 -14.98 0.07 22.70
C ARG A 319 -16.27 -0.69 23.00
N GLU A 320 -16.97 -1.17 21.97
CA GLU A 320 -18.17 -2.00 22.11
C GLU A 320 -17.88 -3.33 22.83
N ALA A 321 -16.67 -3.86 22.67
CA ALA A 321 -16.17 -5.04 23.38
C ALA A 321 -15.64 -4.72 24.81
N GLY A 322 -15.79 -3.49 25.31
CA GLY A 322 -15.43 -3.10 26.68
C GLY A 322 -14.02 -2.53 26.87
N TYR A 323 -13.30 -2.26 25.80
CA TYR A 323 -11.99 -1.61 25.89
C TYR A 323 -12.10 -0.10 26.07
N THR A 324 -11.31 0.43 27.00
CA THR A 324 -11.04 1.87 27.08
C THR A 324 -9.91 2.21 26.11
N ILE A 325 -10.14 3.17 25.21
CA ILE A 325 -9.17 3.54 24.17
C ILE A 325 -8.71 4.98 24.38
N THR A 326 -7.39 5.14 24.50
CA THR A 326 -6.74 6.44 24.71
C THR A 326 -5.82 6.72 23.53
N PRO A 327 -5.92 7.88 22.86
CA PRO A 327 -4.99 8.28 21.81
C PRO A 327 -3.60 8.56 22.37
N GLY A 328 -2.57 8.31 21.57
CA GLY A 328 -1.18 8.56 21.90
C GLY A 328 -0.32 8.58 20.64
N HIS A 329 0.99 8.62 20.83
CA HIS A 329 1.99 8.56 19.77
C HIS A 329 3.06 7.54 20.13
N ALA A 330 3.77 7.06 19.11
CA ALA A 330 4.90 6.15 19.27
C ALA A 330 6.09 6.79 20.00
#